data_94e6510d06c5eedeb9a795968bb7176e
#
_entry.id   94e6510d06c5eedeb9a795968bb7176e
#
_cell.length_a   1.000
_cell.length_b   1.000
_cell.length_c   1.000
_cell.angle_alpha   90.00
_cell.angle_beta   90.00
_cell.angle_gamma   90.00
#
_symmetry.space_group_name_H-M   'P 1'
#
loop_
_entity.id
_entity.type
_entity.pdbx_description
1 polymer ?
#
loop_
_entity_poly.entity_id
_entity_poly.type
_entity_poly.pdbx_seq_one_letter_code
_entity_poly.pdbx_strand_id
1 'polypeptide(L)' 'MQNNVIGVLASGRGSNLQAIIEAINKGLLNVEIGVVISDKPNAKALDIATENNIIAICVDR' A
#
# COMPACT_ATOMS: atom_id res chain seq x y z
N MET A 1 3.31 -22.11 -5.51
CA MET A 1 3.44 -21.26 -4.35
C MET A 1 2.35 -20.21 -4.33
N GLN A 2 1.73 -20.05 -3.19
CA GLN A 2 0.65 -19.10 -3.06
C GLN A 2 1.18 -17.79 -2.50
N ASN A 3 0.91 -16.70 -3.21
CA ASN A 3 1.19 -15.37 -2.69
C ASN A 3 -0.06 -14.86 -2.02
N ASN A 4 0.07 -14.44 -0.79
CA ASN A 4 -1.03 -13.79 -0.10
C ASN A 4 -1.15 -12.36 -0.58
N VAL A 5 -2.33 -12.00 -1.04
CA VAL A 5 -2.61 -10.64 -1.48
C VAL A 5 -3.33 -9.92 -0.36
N ILE A 6 -2.79 -8.76 0.04
CA ILE A 6 -3.36 -8.00 1.14
C ILE A 6 -3.81 -6.61 0.67
N GLY A 7 -4.75 -6.04 1.40
CA GLY A 7 -5.13 -4.65 1.22
C GLY A 7 -4.55 -3.83 2.37
N VAL A 8 -4.11 -2.62 2.06
CA VAL A 8 -3.51 -1.74 3.06
C VAL A 8 -4.40 -0.52 3.26
N LEU A 9 -4.78 -0.27 4.50
CA LEU A 9 -5.50 0.95 4.86
C LEU A 9 -4.49 1.98 5.36
N ALA A 10 -4.46 3.13 4.71
CA ALA A 10 -3.49 4.17 5.03
C ALA A 10 -4.20 5.48 5.31
N SER A 11 -3.80 6.15 6.38
CA SER A 11 -4.48 7.35 6.85
C SER A 11 -3.78 8.64 6.45
N GLY A 12 -2.81 8.61 5.58
CA GLY A 12 -2.23 9.84 5.04
C GLY A 12 -0.74 9.85 4.84
N ARG A 13 0.05 9.49 5.84
CA ARG A 13 1.52 9.67 5.75
C ARG A 13 2.21 8.67 4.85
N GLY A 14 1.67 7.49 4.73
CA GLY A 14 2.28 6.48 3.89
C GLY A 14 3.50 5.79 4.48
N SER A 15 3.92 6.16 5.69
CA SER A 15 5.09 5.54 6.31
C SER A 15 4.86 4.05 6.57
N ASN A 16 3.65 3.70 6.96
CA ASN A 16 3.29 2.32 7.19
C ASN A 16 3.35 1.50 5.90
N LEU A 17 2.78 2.07 4.83
CA LEU A 17 2.82 1.43 3.52
C LEU A 17 4.25 1.26 3.03
N GLN A 18 5.07 2.30 3.19
CA GLN A 18 6.45 2.25 2.75
C GLN A 18 7.24 1.17 3.48
N ALA A 19 7.00 1.03 4.79
CA ALA A 19 7.65 -0.01 5.56
C ALA A 19 7.27 -1.41 5.07
N ILE A 20 6.01 -1.59 4.71
CA ILE A 20 5.54 -2.88 4.19
C ILE A 20 6.19 -3.16 2.83
N ILE A 21 6.23 -2.17 1.94
CA ILE A 21 6.85 -2.33 0.64
C ILE A 21 8.32 -2.68 0.77
N GLU A 22 9.04 -2.00 1.67
CA GLU A 22 10.44 -2.30 1.89
C GLU A 22 10.64 -3.71 2.41
N ALA A 23 9.80 -4.16 3.33
CA ALA A 23 9.89 -5.51 3.87
C ALA A 23 9.67 -6.55 2.78
N ILE A 24 8.73 -6.29 1.86
CA ILE A 24 8.49 -7.19 0.74
C ILE A 24 9.70 -7.23 -0.18
N ASN A 25 10.27 -6.05 -0.50
CA ASN A 25 11.40 -5.96 -1.40
C ASN A 25 12.65 -6.63 -0.83
N LYS A 26 12.77 -6.64 0.49
CA LYS A 26 13.90 -7.29 1.15
C LYS A 26 13.68 -8.77 1.38
N GLY A 27 12.52 -9.29 1.00
CA GLY A 27 12.20 -10.70 1.19
C GLY A 27 11.79 -11.06 2.61
N LEU A 28 11.49 -10.05 3.45
CA LEU A 28 11.08 -10.30 4.83
C LEU A 28 9.61 -10.68 4.94
N LEU A 29 8.81 -10.23 3.98
CA LEU A 29 7.39 -10.56 3.90
C LEU A 29 7.10 -11.22 2.57
N ASN A 30 6.35 -12.31 2.64
CA ASN A 30 5.98 -13.05 1.44
C ASN A 30 4.53 -12.78 1.08
N VAL A 31 4.22 -11.49 0.86
CA VAL A 31 2.88 -11.05 0.52
C VAL A 31 2.95 -10.09 -0.65
N GLU A 32 1.79 -9.88 -1.28
CA GLU A 32 1.66 -8.91 -2.35
C GLU A 32 0.58 -7.91 -1.97
N ILE A 33 0.83 -6.64 -2.21
CA ILE A 33 -0.18 -5.60 -1.93
C ILE A 33 -1.07 -5.48 -3.15
N GLY A 34 -2.35 -5.83 -2.99
CA GLY A 34 -3.31 -5.75 -4.08
C GLY A 34 -3.93 -4.38 -4.23
N VAL A 35 -4.12 -3.68 -3.12
CA VAL A 35 -4.75 -2.37 -3.15
C VAL A 35 -4.35 -1.57 -1.92
N VAL A 36 -4.25 -0.25 -2.11
CA VAL A 36 -4.04 0.69 -1.01
C VAL A 36 -5.24 1.61 -0.96
N ILE A 37 -5.84 1.72 0.20
CA ILE A 37 -7.05 2.51 0.39
C ILE A 37 -6.78 3.60 1.41
N SER A 38 -7.19 4.82 1.10
CA SER A 38 -7.08 5.94 2.02
C SER A 38 -8.39 6.71 2.03
N ASP A 39 -8.68 7.35 3.15
CA ASP A 39 -9.84 8.24 3.26
C ASP A 39 -9.49 9.68 2.90
N LYS A 40 -8.24 9.95 2.52
CA LYS A 40 -7.78 11.28 2.18
C LYS A 40 -7.27 11.32 0.76
N PRO A 41 -7.83 12.20 -0.10
CA PRO A 41 -7.44 12.24 -1.51
C PRO A 41 -5.99 12.65 -1.74
N ASN A 42 -5.40 13.41 -0.81
CA ASN A 42 -4.02 13.85 -0.93
C ASN A 42 -3.06 13.00 -0.11
N ALA A 43 -3.47 11.80 0.24
CA ALA A 43 -2.63 10.92 1.05
C ALA A 43 -1.37 10.53 0.30
N LYS A 44 -0.23 10.69 0.96
CA LYS A 44 1.05 10.30 0.38
C LYS A 44 1.09 8.80 0.07
N ALA A 45 0.35 8.02 0.84
CA ALA A 45 0.26 6.59 0.60
C ALA A 45 -0.28 6.26 -0.78
N LEU A 46 -1.21 7.07 -1.30
CA LEU A 46 -1.75 6.85 -2.63
C LEU A 46 -0.69 7.10 -3.70
N ASP A 47 0.15 8.12 -3.51
CA ASP A 47 1.26 8.38 -4.42
C ASP A 47 2.28 7.25 -4.40
N ILE A 48 2.60 6.77 -3.21
CA ILE A 48 3.54 5.66 -3.06
C ILE A 48 3.01 4.41 -3.76
N ALA A 49 1.72 4.13 -3.59
CA ALA A 49 1.11 2.98 -4.25
C ALA A 49 1.20 3.11 -5.77
N THR A 50 0.85 4.28 -6.29
CA THR A 50 0.88 4.53 -7.73
C THR A 50 2.29 4.36 -8.28
N GLU A 51 3.29 4.88 -7.58
CA GLU A 51 4.68 4.76 -8.00
C GLU A 51 5.16 3.32 -8.02
N ASN A 52 4.52 2.46 -7.25
CA ASN A 52 4.88 1.04 -7.19
C ASN A 52 3.92 0.16 -7.97
N ASN A 53 3.12 0.75 -8.85
CA ASN A 53 2.15 0.04 -9.69
C ASN A 53 1.11 -0.73 -8.87
N ILE A 54 0.74 -0.18 -7.73
CA ILE A 54 -0.29 -0.74 -6.86
C ILE A 54 -1.56 0.07 -7.03
N ILE A 55 -2.70 -0.59 -7.04
CA ILE A 55 -3.98 0.08 -7.16
C ILE A 55 -4.20 0.97 -5.93
N ALA A 56 -4.47 2.24 -6.16
CA ALA A 56 -4.71 3.21 -5.09
C ALA A 56 -6.14 3.71 -5.18
N ILE A 57 -6.86 3.61 -4.08
CA ILE A 57 -8.26 4.00 -4.01
C ILE A 57 -8.46 4.99 -2.87
N CYS A 58 -9.14 6.09 -3.16
CA CYS A 58 -9.54 7.04 -2.14
C CYS A 58 -11.02 6.82 -1.84
N VAL A 59 -11.33 6.54 -0.59
CA VAL A 59 -12.72 6.38 -0.15
C VAL A 59 -13.10 7.63 0.61
N ASP A 60 -13.89 8.47 -0.03
CA ASP A 60 -14.35 9.72 0.56
C ASP A 60 -15.61 9.45 1.37
N ARG A 61 -15.65 9.99 2.57
CA ARG A 61 -16.81 9.82 3.43
C ARG A 61 -17.80 10.96 3.27
#